data_0afb0944605cf958a24e80c02a226bc2
#
_entry.id   0afb0944605cf958a24e80c02a226bc2
#
_cell.length_a   1.000
_cell.length_b   1.000
_cell.length_c   1.000
_cell.angle_alpha   90.00
_cell.angle_beta   90.00
_cell.angle_gamma   90.00
#
_symmetry.space_group_name_H-M   'P 1'
#
loop_
_entity.id
_entity.type
_entity.pdbx_description
1 polymer ?
#
loop_
_entity_poly.entity_id
_entity_poly.type
_entity_poly.pdbx_seq_one_letter_code
_entity_poly.pdbx_strand_id
1 'polypeptide(L)'
;MASHNILGRDGEKLAKGYLEELGFEILDENWVFKKSEIDLIVYKNSIIIFVEVKTRRNNSFADPEDFVSPDKQKQMALAADEYIYLMGHQHEIRFDIISVLFDNFGKPIINHIEDAFWP
;
A
#
# COMPACT_ATOMS: atom_id res chain seq x y z
N MET A 1 -6.06 20.56 4.58
CA MET A 1 -4.83 19.83 4.96
C MET A 1 -5.14 18.74 5.97
N ALA A 2 -5.68 19.13 7.12
CA ALA A 2 -5.97 18.14 8.17
C ALA A 2 -6.95 17.05 7.73
N SER A 3 -8.03 17.44 7.04
CA SER A 3 -9.03 16.47 6.59
C SER A 3 -8.46 15.50 5.55
N HIS A 4 -7.57 15.99 4.69
CA HIS A 4 -6.92 15.15 3.68
C HIS A 4 -6.00 14.11 4.35
N ASN A 5 -5.22 14.56 5.34
CA ASN A 5 -4.34 13.66 6.07
C ASN A 5 -5.13 12.64 6.90
N ILE A 6 -6.24 13.07 7.49
CA ILE A 6 -7.10 12.18 8.26
C ILE A 6 -7.69 11.09 7.36
N LEU A 7 -8.16 11.46 6.17
CA LEU A 7 -8.70 10.49 5.23
C LEU A 7 -7.63 9.44 4.85
N GLY A 8 -6.41 9.89 4.55
CA GLY A 8 -5.32 8.99 4.22
C GLY A 8 -4.98 8.04 5.36
N ARG A 9 -4.91 8.56 6.58
CA ARG A 9 -4.63 7.73 7.76
C ARG A 9 -5.72 6.71 7.99
N ASP A 10 -6.97 7.10 7.83
CA ASP A 10 -8.11 6.18 7.99
C ASP A 10 -8.05 5.06 6.97
N GLY A 11 -7.71 5.40 5.72
CA GLY A 11 -7.57 4.41 4.67
C GLY A 11 -6.44 3.43 4.95
N GLU A 12 -5.28 3.92 5.40
CA GLU A 12 -4.16 3.06 5.74
C GLU A 12 -4.48 2.16 6.92
N LYS A 13 -5.18 2.68 7.92
CA LYS A 13 -5.58 1.90 9.08
C LYS A 13 -6.53 0.78 8.69
N LEU A 14 -7.48 1.07 7.82
CA LEU A 14 -8.41 0.06 7.31
C LEU A 14 -7.70 -1.00 6.48
N ALA A 15 -6.77 -0.58 5.63
CA ALA A 15 -5.98 -1.51 4.83
C ALA A 15 -5.15 -2.44 5.72
N LYS A 16 -4.55 -1.89 6.77
CA LYS A 16 -3.78 -2.67 7.73
C LYS A 16 -4.65 -3.72 8.41
N GLY A 17 -5.82 -3.32 8.91
CA GLY A 17 -6.73 -4.25 9.56
C GLY A 17 -7.21 -5.36 8.62
N TYR A 18 -7.49 -4.98 7.38
CA TYR A 18 -7.89 -5.92 6.34
C TYR A 18 -6.79 -6.99 6.11
N LEU A 19 -5.54 -6.54 6.01
CA LEU A 19 -4.43 -7.47 5.78
C LEU A 19 -4.19 -8.37 6.99
N GLU A 20 -4.30 -7.81 8.20
CA GLU A 20 -4.15 -8.60 9.42
C GLU A 20 -5.20 -9.70 9.51
N GLU A 21 -6.44 -9.40 9.15
CA GLU A 21 -7.51 -10.40 9.14
C GLU A 21 -7.24 -11.52 8.15
N LEU A 22 -6.55 -11.23 7.06
CA LEU A 22 -6.18 -12.23 6.08
C LEU A 22 -4.93 -13.04 6.48
N GLY A 23 -4.35 -12.73 7.62
CA GLY A 23 -3.21 -13.47 8.13
C GLY A 23 -1.85 -12.90 7.75
N PHE A 24 -1.81 -11.69 7.20
CA PHE A 24 -0.53 -11.04 6.91
C PHE A 24 0.05 -10.44 8.18
N GLU A 25 1.36 -10.59 8.33
CA GLU A 25 2.10 -9.93 9.40
C GLU A 25 2.53 -8.55 8.92
N ILE A 26 2.27 -7.53 9.73
CA ILE A 26 2.68 -6.16 9.40
C ILE A 26 4.13 -6.00 9.85
N LEU A 27 5.04 -5.80 8.91
CA LEU A 27 6.46 -5.60 9.21
C LEU A 27 6.77 -4.13 9.48
N ASP A 28 6.24 -3.23 8.65
CA ASP A 28 6.49 -1.81 8.78
C ASP A 28 5.35 -1.00 8.20
N GLU A 29 5.19 0.23 8.69
CA GLU A 29 4.22 1.19 8.21
C GLU A 29 4.95 2.48 7.87
N ASN A 30 4.59 3.09 6.75
CA ASN A 30 5.13 4.38 6.33
C ASN A 30 6.66 4.39 6.35
N TRP A 31 7.23 3.37 5.74
CA TRP A 31 8.68 3.20 5.70
C TRP A 31 9.27 4.08 4.62
N VAL A 32 10.26 4.89 5.01
CA VAL A 32 10.84 5.89 4.14
C VAL A 32 12.26 5.51 3.75
N PHE A 33 12.55 5.61 2.45
CA PHE A 33 13.90 5.50 1.92
C PHE A 33 14.10 6.58 0.87
N LYS A 34 15.00 7.54 1.14
CA LYS A 34 15.23 8.70 0.29
C LYS A 34 13.92 9.48 0.10
N LYS A 35 13.42 9.61 -1.12
CA LYS A 35 12.19 10.36 -1.41
C LYS A 35 10.97 9.46 -1.51
N SER A 36 11.13 8.17 -1.24
CA SER A 36 10.06 7.20 -1.37
C SER A 36 9.51 6.82 0.00
N GLU A 37 8.20 6.63 0.06
CA GLU A 37 7.52 6.11 1.24
C GLU A 37 6.66 4.93 0.82
N ILE A 38 6.78 3.82 1.54
CA ILE A 38 5.94 2.65 1.31
C ILE A 38 4.93 2.59 2.45
N ASP A 39 3.64 2.60 2.10
CA ASP A 39 2.58 2.72 3.08
C ASP A 39 2.54 1.56 4.06
N LEU A 40 2.61 0.34 3.54
CA LEU A 40 2.62 -0.87 4.37
C LEU A 40 3.59 -1.87 3.77
N ILE A 41 4.32 -2.56 4.64
CA ILE A 41 5.16 -3.69 4.25
C ILE A 41 4.69 -4.88 5.07
N VAL A 42 4.25 -5.93 4.40
CA VAL A 42 3.63 -7.09 5.04
C VAL A 42 4.29 -8.38 4.58
N TYR A 43 4.04 -9.44 5.35
CA TYR A 43 4.72 -10.72 5.14
C TYR A 43 3.74 -11.87 5.31
N LYS A 44 3.80 -12.82 4.39
CA LYS A 44 3.03 -14.05 4.48
C LYS A 44 3.62 -15.09 3.54
N ASN A 45 3.72 -16.32 4.00
CA ASN A 45 4.18 -17.46 3.18
C ASN A 45 5.53 -17.18 2.51
N SER A 46 6.47 -16.59 3.25
CA SER A 46 7.82 -16.26 2.78
C SER A 46 7.86 -15.16 1.73
N ILE A 47 6.76 -14.45 1.50
CA ILE A 47 6.71 -13.34 0.54
C ILE A 47 6.64 -12.03 1.32
N ILE A 48 7.52 -11.08 0.99
CA ILE A 48 7.39 -9.70 1.47
C ILE A 48 6.62 -8.92 0.43
N ILE A 49 5.57 -8.24 0.87
CA ILE A 49 4.67 -7.50 -0.02
C ILE A 49 4.72 -6.03 0.33
N PHE A 50 5.03 -5.21 -0.68
CA PHE A 50 5.09 -3.76 -0.55
C PHE A 50 3.76 -3.20 -1.06
N VAL A 51 3.04 -2.51 -0.18
CA VAL A 51 1.66 -2.12 -0.44
C VAL A 51 1.52 -0.62 -0.54
N GLU A 52 0.92 -0.18 -1.62
CA GLU A 52 0.50 1.21 -1.80
C GLU A 52 -0.98 1.30 -1.47
N VAL A 53 -1.35 2.22 -0.58
CA VAL A 53 -2.75 2.42 -0.20
C VAL A 53 -3.28 3.67 -0.89
N LYS A 54 -4.35 3.52 -1.64
CA LYS A 54 -5.02 4.61 -2.33
C LYS A 54 -6.37 4.85 -1.66
N THR A 55 -6.55 6.04 -1.09
CA THR A 55 -7.80 6.39 -0.41
C THR A 55 -8.56 7.44 -1.22
N ARG A 56 -9.82 7.20 -1.47
CA ARG A 56 -10.68 8.06 -2.29
C ARG A 56 -12.05 8.23 -1.65
N ARG A 57 -12.71 9.33 -2.02
CA ARG A 57 -14.12 9.52 -1.74
C ARG A 57 -14.94 9.08 -2.95
N ASN A 58 -16.19 8.79 -2.71
CA ASN A 58 -17.08 8.22 -3.72
C ASN A 58 -17.15 9.01 -5.03
N ASN A 59 -16.96 10.31 -4.99
CA ASN A 59 -17.04 11.14 -6.19
C ASN A 59 -15.74 11.26 -6.96
N SER A 60 -14.76 10.44 -6.63
CA SER A 60 -13.44 10.44 -7.29
C SER A 60 -13.27 9.29 -8.25
N PHE A 61 -14.33 8.95 -8.96
CA PHE A 61 -14.33 7.78 -9.84
C PHE A 61 -13.57 7.99 -11.15
N ALA A 62 -13.24 9.22 -11.47
CA ALA A 62 -12.59 9.53 -12.75
C ALA A 62 -11.16 9.01 -12.82
N ASP A 63 -10.49 8.90 -11.69
CA ASP A 63 -9.11 8.44 -11.64
C ASP A 63 -9.05 6.92 -11.45
N PRO A 64 -8.17 6.25 -12.18
CA PRO A 64 -7.92 4.83 -11.89
C PRO A 64 -7.22 4.73 -10.54
N GLU A 65 -7.99 4.40 -9.52
CA GLU A 65 -7.49 4.37 -8.14
C GLU A 65 -6.42 3.32 -7.92
N ASP A 66 -6.34 2.35 -8.81
CA ASP A 66 -5.35 1.29 -8.78
C ASP A 66 -4.07 1.63 -9.56
N PHE A 67 -3.98 2.84 -10.09
CA PHE A 67 -2.83 3.23 -10.88
C PHE A 67 -1.69 3.77 -10.02
N VAL A 68 -0.48 3.29 -10.29
CA VAL A 68 0.75 3.84 -9.71
C VAL A 68 1.64 4.26 -10.86
N SER A 69 2.07 5.52 -10.88
CA SER A 69 2.85 6.06 -11.98
C SER A 69 4.18 5.32 -12.15
N PRO A 70 4.74 5.30 -13.37
CA PRO A 70 6.06 4.68 -13.58
C PRO A 70 7.16 5.25 -12.68
N ASP A 71 7.15 6.56 -12.43
CA ASP A 71 8.14 7.17 -11.54
C ASP A 71 7.98 6.66 -10.11
N LYS A 72 6.76 6.57 -9.63
CA LYS A 72 6.52 6.06 -8.28
C LYS A 72 6.90 4.59 -8.19
N GLN A 73 6.61 3.81 -9.23
CA GLN A 73 7.02 2.41 -9.26
C GLN A 73 8.53 2.27 -9.14
N LYS A 74 9.29 3.10 -9.86
CA LYS A 74 10.76 3.08 -9.77
C LYS A 74 11.25 3.42 -8.37
N GLN A 75 10.65 4.43 -7.74
CA GLN A 75 11.02 4.82 -6.40
C GLN A 75 10.68 3.72 -5.40
N MET A 76 9.54 3.07 -5.56
CA MET A 76 9.16 1.95 -4.71
C MET A 76 10.13 0.78 -4.88
N ALA A 77 10.57 0.52 -6.11
CA ALA A 77 11.54 -0.54 -6.37
C ALA A 77 12.85 -0.30 -5.64
N LEU A 78 13.35 0.94 -5.67
CA LEU A 78 14.57 1.29 -4.95
C LEU A 78 14.40 1.13 -3.46
N ALA A 79 13.28 1.57 -2.92
CA ALA A 79 12.99 1.41 -1.50
C ALA A 79 12.87 -0.07 -1.12
N ALA A 80 12.20 -0.85 -1.95
CA ALA A 80 12.06 -2.28 -1.71
C ALA A 80 13.40 -2.99 -1.73
N ASP A 81 14.28 -2.64 -2.67
CA ASP A 81 15.62 -3.22 -2.73
C ASP A 81 16.39 -2.98 -1.44
N GLU A 82 16.30 -1.75 -0.91
CA GLU A 82 16.96 -1.43 0.34
C GLU A 82 16.36 -2.22 1.50
N TYR A 83 15.03 -2.32 1.54
CA TYR A 83 14.36 -3.03 2.61
C TYR A 83 14.74 -4.51 2.66
N ILE A 84 14.69 -5.19 1.52
CA ILE A 84 15.03 -6.61 1.48
C ILE A 84 16.51 -6.85 1.81
N TYR A 85 17.37 -5.90 1.44
CA TYR A 85 18.77 -5.99 1.81
C TYR A 85 18.94 -5.89 3.33
N LEU A 86 18.27 -4.92 3.95
CA LEU A 86 18.36 -4.73 5.40
C LEU A 86 17.79 -5.91 6.17
N MET A 87 16.74 -6.53 5.64
CA MET A 87 16.10 -7.68 6.28
C MET A 87 16.80 -9.01 5.96
N GLY A 88 17.73 -9.01 5.02
CA GLY A 88 18.36 -10.25 4.58
C GLY A 88 17.39 -11.19 3.88
N HIS A 89 16.36 -10.63 3.24
CA HIS A 89 15.32 -11.43 2.61
C HIS A 89 15.77 -11.96 1.26
N GLN A 90 15.73 -13.27 1.06
CA GLN A 90 16.18 -13.92 -0.17
C GLN A 90 15.05 -14.67 -0.88
N HIS A 91 13.81 -14.45 -0.46
CA HIS A 91 12.64 -15.08 -1.06
C HIS A 91 11.89 -14.08 -1.92
N GLU A 92 10.68 -14.44 -2.31
CA GLU A 92 9.87 -13.64 -3.19
C GLU A 92 9.45 -12.30 -2.59
N ILE A 93 9.26 -11.31 -3.45
CA ILE A 93 8.61 -10.05 -3.10
C ILE A 93 7.47 -9.80 -4.08
N ARG A 94 6.57 -8.90 -3.69
CA ARG A 94 5.41 -8.57 -4.51
C ARG A 94 4.99 -7.12 -4.23
N PHE A 95 4.41 -6.46 -5.24
CA PHE A 95 3.91 -5.10 -5.10
C PHE A 95 2.40 -5.14 -5.26
N ASP A 96 1.69 -4.72 -4.22
CA ASP A 96 0.22 -4.72 -4.21
C ASP A 96 -0.31 -3.30 -4.07
N ILE A 97 -1.55 -3.10 -4.51
CA ILE A 97 -2.28 -1.86 -4.28
C ILE A 97 -3.55 -2.20 -3.51
N ILE A 98 -3.82 -1.44 -2.46
CA ILE A 98 -5.10 -1.52 -1.76
C ILE A 98 -5.80 -0.19 -1.95
N SER A 99 -6.96 -0.23 -2.58
CA SER A 99 -7.81 0.92 -2.79
C SER A 99 -8.90 0.94 -1.72
N VAL A 100 -9.03 2.06 -1.02
CA VAL A 100 -10.06 2.25 0.00
C VAL A 100 -10.94 3.39 -0.47
N LEU A 101 -12.17 3.06 -0.84
CA LEU A 101 -13.15 4.03 -1.31
C LEU A 101 -14.21 4.23 -0.25
N PHE A 102 -14.36 5.47 0.23
CA PHE A 102 -15.43 5.81 1.17
C PHE A 102 -16.65 6.28 0.38
N ASP A 103 -17.78 5.59 0.57
CA ASP A 103 -19.01 5.95 -0.13
C ASP A 103 -19.63 7.23 0.46
N ASN A 104 -20.81 7.62 -0.05
CA ASN A 104 -21.47 8.87 0.37
C ASN A 104 -21.86 8.87 1.85
N PHE A 105 -21.92 7.70 2.47
CA PHE A 105 -22.27 7.56 3.88
C PHE A 105 -21.03 7.33 4.75
N GLY A 106 -19.84 7.46 4.17
CA GLY A 106 -18.58 7.26 4.88
C GLY A 106 -18.23 5.80 5.08
N LYS A 107 -18.89 4.88 4.38
CA LYS A 107 -18.64 3.46 4.52
C LYS A 107 -17.49 3.05 3.58
N PRO A 108 -16.48 2.33 4.09
CA PRO A 108 -15.34 1.97 3.27
C PRO A 108 -15.63 0.74 2.40
N ILE A 109 -15.10 0.80 1.18
CA ILE A 109 -15.08 -0.33 0.26
C ILE A 109 -13.62 -0.58 -0.07
N ILE A 110 -13.13 -1.78 0.23
CA ILE A 110 -11.73 -2.14 0.01
C ILE A 110 -11.59 -3.01 -1.22
N ASN A 111 -10.67 -2.61 -2.09
CA ASN A 111 -10.31 -3.40 -3.26
C ASN A 111 -8.81 -3.68 -3.21
N HIS A 112 -8.44 -4.95 -3.18
CA HIS A 112 -7.05 -5.37 -3.08
C HIS A 112 -6.60 -5.92 -4.43
N ILE A 113 -5.58 -5.29 -5.00
CA ILE A 113 -5.02 -5.71 -6.27
C ILE A 113 -3.66 -6.33 -5.98
N GLU A 114 -3.61 -7.65 -6.01
CA GLU A 114 -2.37 -8.38 -5.76
C GLU A 114 -1.51 -8.37 -7.00
N ASP A 115 -0.19 -8.30 -6.80
CA ASP A 115 0.77 -8.34 -7.88
C ASP A 115 0.45 -7.27 -8.92
N ALA A 116 0.24 -6.05 -8.44
CA ALA A 116 -0.33 -4.97 -9.24
C ALA A 116 0.63 -4.42 -10.29
N PHE A 117 1.92 -4.44 -10.02
CA PHE A 117 2.93 -3.94 -10.95
C PHE A 117 4.30 -4.52 -10.63
N TRP A 118 5.17 -4.47 -11.62
CA TRP A 118 6.60 -4.83 -11.46
C TRP A 118 7.43 -3.72 -12.07
N PRO A 119 8.14 -2.97 -11.22
CA PRO A 119 8.96 -1.84 -11.71
C PRO A 119 10.14 -2.30 -12.54
#